data_d38404a929473204550e768d58ca808f
#
_entry.id   d38404a929473204550e768d58ca808f
#
_cell.length_a   1.000
_cell.length_b   1.000
_cell.length_c   1.000
_cell.angle_alpha   90.00
_cell.angle_beta   90.00
_cell.angle_gamma   90.00
#
_symmetry.space_group_name_H-M   'P 1'
#
loop_
_entity.id
_entity.type
_entity.pdbx_description
1 polymer ?
#
loop_
_entity_poly.entity_id
_entity_poly.type
_entity_poly.pdbx_seq_one_letter_code
_entity_poly.pdbx_strand_id
1 'polypeptide(L)'
;MLSAVHLQPISVAFDETYRGLYGRKGPDVPLEVINWRVVASGPRPEMNFKLSRDSASGSDMRKGSRRAYFPECEDYVDTAVYDRYALKPGMQFAGPAIVEERESTLIIGIGGRARVDEKLNVIVEIGNGK
;
A
#
# COMPACT_ATOMS: atom_id res chain seq x y z
N MET A 1 20.55 29.61 -16.87
CA MET A 1 20.90 30.54 -15.79
C MET A 1 19.75 31.53 -15.63
N LEU A 2 19.28 31.80 -14.41
CA LEU A 2 18.24 32.81 -14.16
C LEU A 2 18.81 34.22 -14.45
N SER A 3 18.02 35.08 -15.08
CA SER A 3 18.40 36.45 -15.46
C SER A 3 17.23 37.38 -15.17
N ALA A 4 17.43 38.69 -15.31
CA ALA A 4 16.41 39.71 -15.06
C ALA A 4 15.11 39.49 -15.85
N VAL A 5 15.17 38.86 -17.03
CA VAL A 5 13.99 38.53 -17.87
C VAL A 5 13.03 37.56 -17.16
N HIS A 6 13.51 36.76 -16.21
CA HIS A 6 12.71 35.77 -15.50
C HIS A 6 12.01 36.33 -14.24
N LEU A 7 12.39 37.53 -13.79
CA LEU A 7 11.85 38.11 -12.55
C LEU A 7 10.34 38.36 -12.65
N GLN A 8 9.89 39.00 -13.74
CA GLN A 8 8.48 39.30 -13.92
C GLN A 8 7.59 38.04 -14.02
N PRO A 9 7.92 37.02 -14.83
CA PRO A 9 7.17 35.78 -14.86
C PRO A 9 7.11 35.06 -13.50
N ILE A 10 8.17 35.09 -12.70
CA ILE A 10 8.19 34.48 -11.37
C ILE A 10 7.25 35.22 -10.42
N SER A 11 7.26 36.55 -10.43
CA SER A 11 6.37 37.37 -9.60
C SER A 11 4.90 37.14 -9.96
N VAL A 12 4.58 37.09 -11.24
CA VAL A 12 3.21 36.79 -11.71
C VAL A 12 2.77 35.39 -11.27
N ALA A 13 3.59 34.38 -11.47
CA ALA A 13 3.29 33.00 -11.08
C ALA A 13 3.09 32.87 -9.57
N PHE A 14 3.87 33.60 -8.77
CA PHE A 14 3.69 33.68 -7.32
C PHE A 14 2.34 34.28 -6.94
N ASP A 15 1.99 35.44 -7.50
CA ASP A 15 0.71 36.13 -7.23
C ASP A 15 -0.51 35.28 -7.61
N GLU A 16 -0.46 34.60 -8.76
CA GLU A 16 -1.52 33.70 -9.21
C GLU A 16 -1.69 32.50 -8.25
N THR A 17 -0.58 31.85 -7.87
CA THR A 17 -0.58 30.72 -6.94
C THR A 17 -1.09 31.17 -5.57
N TYR A 18 -0.59 32.29 -5.05
CA TYR A 18 -1.00 32.82 -3.75
C TYR A 18 -2.51 33.14 -3.74
N ARG A 19 -3.03 33.77 -4.81
CA ARG A 19 -4.46 34.06 -4.94
C ARG A 19 -5.30 32.79 -4.99
N GLY A 20 -4.83 31.76 -5.70
CA GLY A 20 -5.49 30.45 -5.77
C GLY A 20 -5.60 29.75 -4.41
N LEU A 21 -4.54 29.84 -3.60
CA LEU A 21 -4.48 29.19 -2.29
C LEU A 21 -5.21 29.98 -1.19
N TYR A 22 -5.13 31.30 -1.20
CA TYR A 22 -5.61 32.14 -0.10
C TYR A 22 -6.79 33.05 -0.44
N GLY A 23 -7.28 33.04 -1.69
CA GLY A 23 -8.42 33.84 -2.15
C GLY A 23 -8.15 35.36 -2.23
N ARG A 24 -6.91 35.80 -2.02
CA ARG A 24 -6.50 37.22 -2.01
C ARG A 24 -5.09 37.39 -2.58
N LYS A 25 -4.76 38.58 -3.01
CA LYS A 25 -3.39 38.96 -3.40
C LYS A 25 -2.50 39.06 -2.14
N GLY A 26 -1.24 38.67 -2.26
CA GLY A 26 -0.23 38.93 -1.23
C GLY A 26 -0.01 40.42 -1.02
N PRO A 27 0.66 40.82 0.08
CA PRO A 27 1.04 42.22 0.30
C PRO A 27 1.96 42.71 -0.82
N ASP A 28 1.89 44.00 -1.15
CA ASP A 28 2.73 44.61 -2.18
C ASP A 28 4.11 44.94 -1.60
N VAL A 29 4.95 43.91 -1.45
CA VAL A 29 6.31 43.96 -0.93
C VAL A 29 7.25 43.26 -1.91
N PRO A 30 8.55 43.60 -1.92
CA PRO A 30 9.55 42.88 -2.71
C PRO A 30 9.54 41.40 -2.39
N LEU A 31 9.58 40.55 -3.43
CA LEU A 31 9.64 39.09 -3.29
C LEU A 31 11.11 38.68 -3.12
N GLU A 32 11.35 37.85 -2.12
CA GLU A 32 12.62 37.19 -1.89
C GLU A 32 12.47 35.68 -2.00
N VAL A 33 13.30 35.02 -2.82
CA VAL A 33 13.30 33.59 -2.99
C VAL A 33 14.32 32.96 -2.08
N ILE A 34 13.85 32.31 -1.02
CA ILE A 34 14.72 31.66 -0.01
C ILE A 34 15.22 30.31 -0.54
N ASN A 35 14.35 29.54 -1.20
CA ASN A 35 14.66 28.19 -1.70
C ASN A 35 14.05 27.92 -3.06
N TRP A 36 14.75 27.16 -3.87
CA TRP A 36 14.23 26.59 -5.12
C TRP A 36 14.05 25.08 -4.97
N ARG A 37 12.88 24.59 -5.34
CA ARG A 37 12.59 23.17 -5.39
C ARG A 37 12.04 22.80 -6.77
N VAL A 38 12.74 21.91 -7.46
CA VAL A 38 12.29 21.37 -8.74
C VAL A 38 11.94 19.89 -8.56
N VAL A 39 10.76 19.52 -8.98
CA VAL A 39 10.30 18.12 -9.00
C VAL A 39 10.05 17.75 -10.47
N ALA A 40 10.85 16.82 -10.98
CA ALA A 40 10.64 16.24 -12.31
C ALA A 40 10.02 14.85 -12.15
N SER A 41 8.89 14.63 -12.82
CA SER A 41 8.22 13.32 -12.82
C SER A 41 8.24 12.75 -14.24
N GLY A 42 8.76 11.53 -14.38
CA GLY A 42 8.68 10.77 -15.64
C GLY A 42 7.37 9.94 -15.71
N PRO A 43 7.11 9.32 -16.85
CA PRO A 43 6.00 8.38 -16.97
C PRO A 43 6.24 7.21 -16.01
N ARG A 44 5.15 6.72 -15.41
CA ARG A 44 5.23 5.55 -14.52
C ARG A 44 5.61 4.33 -15.35
N PRO A 45 6.65 3.56 -14.96
CA PRO A 45 6.96 2.32 -15.66
C PRO A 45 5.80 1.33 -15.48
N GLU A 46 5.47 0.61 -16.55
CA GLU A 46 4.58 -0.56 -16.46
C GLU A 46 5.36 -1.70 -15.82
N MET A 47 5.09 -1.95 -14.54
CA MET A 47 5.71 -3.05 -13.82
C MET A 47 4.80 -4.29 -13.86
N ASN A 48 5.22 -5.30 -14.61
CA ASN A 48 4.62 -6.63 -14.58
C ASN A 48 5.41 -7.51 -13.61
N PHE A 49 5.00 -7.54 -12.35
CA PHE A 49 5.56 -8.48 -11.38
C PHE A 49 5.04 -9.89 -11.71
N LYS A 50 5.89 -10.72 -12.29
CA LYS A 50 5.68 -12.16 -12.34
C LYS A 50 6.43 -12.76 -11.16
N LEU A 51 5.72 -13.24 -10.14
CA LEU A 51 6.36 -14.08 -9.14
C LEU A 51 6.81 -15.37 -9.83
N SER A 52 8.12 -15.57 -9.90
CA SER A 52 8.68 -16.86 -10.29
C SER A 52 8.37 -17.85 -9.17
N ARG A 53 7.55 -18.84 -9.47
CA ARG A 53 7.34 -19.95 -8.57
C ARG A 53 8.52 -20.91 -8.68
N ASP A 54 9.31 -21.03 -7.63
CA ASP A 54 9.91 -22.33 -7.32
C ASP A 54 8.74 -23.20 -6.87
N SER A 55 8.29 -24.05 -7.78
CA SER A 55 7.16 -24.95 -7.57
C SER A 55 7.49 -25.91 -6.43
N ALA A 56 7.03 -25.59 -5.22
CA ALA A 56 6.83 -26.59 -4.22
C ALA A 56 5.72 -27.52 -4.71
N SER A 57 6.13 -28.48 -5.51
CA SER A 57 5.27 -29.50 -6.10
C SER A 57 4.67 -30.32 -4.97
N GLY A 58 3.37 -30.22 -4.76
CA GLY A 58 2.59 -31.22 -4.05
C GLY A 58 2.31 -31.00 -2.56
N SER A 59 2.63 -29.85 -1.96
CA SER A 59 2.23 -29.57 -0.57
C SER A 59 0.76 -29.09 -0.51
N ASP A 60 0.02 -29.66 0.43
CA ASP A 60 -1.28 -29.14 0.83
C ASP A 60 -1.09 -27.66 1.25
N MET A 61 -1.95 -26.75 0.79
CA MET A 61 -1.87 -25.33 1.17
C MET A 61 -2.00 -25.14 2.68
N ARG A 62 -2.74 -26.05 3.36
CA ARG A 62 -2.95 -26.01 4.80
C ARG A 62 -1.89 -26.84 5.52
N LYS A 63 -1.00 -26.15 6.25
CA LYS A 63 0.05 -26.79 7.06
C LYS A 63 -0.49 -27.46 8.34
N GLY A 64 -1.65 -27.00 8.82
CA GLY A 64 -2.25 -27.45 10.05
C GLY A 64 -3.08 -26.38 10.75
N SER A 65 -3.17 -26.48 12.08
CA SER A 65 -3.73 -25.42 12.92
C SER A 65 -2.90 -25.24 14.19
N ARG A 66 -3.02 -24.07 14.81
CA ARG A 66 -2.48 -23.76 16.13
C ARG A 66 -3.35 -22.77 16.87
N ARG A 67 -3.27 -22.74 18.19
CA ARG A 67 -3.95 -21.74 18.99
C ARG A 67 -3.22 -20.40 18.89
N ALA A 68 -3.95 -19.35 18.51
CA ALA A 68 -3.46 -17.97 18.45
C ALA A 68 -4.44 -17.05 19.20
N TYR A 69 -3.90 -16.06 19.88
CA TYR A 69 -4.70 -15.07 20.60
C TYR A 69 -5.26 -14.03 19.63
N PHE A 70 -6.56 -13.76 19.73
CA PHE A 70 -7.25 -12.72 18.98
C PHE A 70 -7.90 -11.73 19.93
N PRO A 71 -7.49 -10.45 19.87
CA PRO A 71 -8.06 -9.40 20.74
C PRO A 71 -9.56 -9.24 20.58
N GLU A 72 -10.11 -9.52 19.40
CA GLU A 72 -11.53 -9.37 19.08
C GLU A 72 -12.44 -10.26 19.91
N CYS A 73 -11.93 -11.38 20.38
CA CYS A 73 -12.66 -12.29 21.28
C CYS A 73 -11.98 -12.48 22.64
N GLU A 74 -10.88 -11.77 22.90
CA GLU A 74 -10.09 -11.83 24.14
C GLU A 74 -9.66 -13.25 24.53
N ASP A 75 -9.49 -14.16 23.56
CA ASP A 75 -9.18 -15.57 23.81
C ASP A 75 -8.24 -16.15 22.75
N TYR A 76 -7.72 -17.33 23.06
CA TYR A 76 -6.96 -18.18 22.12
C TYR A 76 -7.93 -19.03 21.30
N VAL A 77 -7.88 -18.85 19.98
CA VAL A 77 -8.73 -19.56 19.00
C VAL A 77 -7.89 -20.53 18.18
N ASP A 78 -8.47 -21.68 17.84
CA ASP A 78 -7.85 -22.63 16.90
C ASP A 78 -7.81 -21.98 15.51
N THR A 79 -6.60 -21.76 15.00
CA THR A 79 -6.33 -20.92 13.84
C THR A 79 -5.66 -21.75 12.75
N ALA A 80 -6.27 -21.79 11.57
CA ALA A 80 -5.70 -22.47 10.41
C ALA A 80 -4.37 -21.83 9.98
N VAL A 81 -3.39 -22.65 9.64
CA VAL A 81 -2.08 -22.21 9.16
C VAL A 81 -1.89 -22.64 7.71
N TYR A 82 -1.60 -21.69 6.85
CA TYR A 82 -1.39 -21.88 5.43
C TYR A 82 0.04 -21.57 5.01
N ASP A 83 0.54 -22.31 4.02
CA ASP A 83 1.80 -22.03 3.35
C ASP A 83 1.56 -21.04 2.22
N ARG A 84 2.18 -19.86 2.30
CA ARG A 84 2.08 -18.81 1.28
C ARG A 84 2.47 -19.31 -0.11
N TYR A 85 3.46 -20.19 -0.17
CA TYR A 85 4.01 -20.70 -1.44
C TYR A 85 3.15 -21.79 -2.08
N ALA A 86 2.25 -22.42 -1.32
CA ALA A 86 1.29 -23.39 -1.82
C ALA A 86 -0.03 -22.75 -2.28
N LEU A 87 -0.26 -21.46 -2.01
CA LEU A 87 -1.46 -20.75 -2.45
C LEU A 87 -1.49 -20.60 -3.98
N LYS A 88 -2.67 -20.76 -4.58
CA LYS A 88 -2.90 -20.67 -6.03
C LYS A 88 -3.94 -19.58 -6.33
N PRO A 89 -3.92 -18.97 -7.53
CA PRO A 89 -4.97 -18.05 -7.97
C PRO A 89 -6.37 -18.67 -7.81
N GLY A 90 -7.33 -17.84 -7.38
CA GLY A 90 -8.71 -18.26 -7.16
C GLY A 90 -9.00 -18.93 -5.82
N MET A 91 -7.97 -19.28 -5.03
CA MET A 91 -8.19 -19.82 -3.69
C MET A 91 -8.80 -18.79 -2.76
N GLN A 92 -9.71 -19.26 -1.88
CA GLN A 92 -10.38 -18.46 -0.88
C GLN A 92 -10.38 -19.19 0.46
N PHE A 93 -10.22 -18.47 1.54
CA PHE A 93 -10.31 -18.99 2.91
C PHE A 93 -10.72 -17.90 3.89
N ALA A 94 -11.32 -18.30 5.01
CA ALA A 94 -11.79 -17.39 6.05
C ALA A 94 -10.81 -17.33 7.21
N GLY A 95 -10.83 -16.21 7.96
CA GLY A 95 -10.22 -16.10 9.26
C GLY A 95 -11.07 -16.77 10.38
N PRO A 96 -10.45 -17.08 11.52
CA PRO A 96 -9.07 -16.78 11.85
C PRO A 96 -8.07 -17.65 11.09
N ALA A 97 -7.08 -17.04 10.49
CA ALA A 97 -6.07 -17.75 9.71
C ALA A 97 -4.69 -17.08 9.76
N ILE A 98 -3.66 -17.87 9.60
CA ILE A 98 -2.27 -17.44 9.51
C ILE A 98 -1.69 -17.94 8.20
N VAL A 99 -1.10 -17.05 7.40
CA VAL A 99 -0.35 -17.41 6.20
C VAL A 99 1.13 -17.18 6.47
N GLU A 100 1.90 -18.25 6.46
CA GLU A 100 3.33 -18.20 6.75
C GLU A 100 4.16 -18.07 5.47
N GLU A 101 5.12 -17.16 5.50
CA GLU A 101 6.21 -17.01 4.55
C GLU A 101 7.57 -17.20 5.24
N ARG A 102 8.66 -17.19 4.48
CA ARG A 102 10.02 -17.33 5.03
C ARG A 102 10.41 -16.16 5.93
N GLU A 103 9.99 -14.95 5.60
CA GLU A 103 10.41 -13.71 6.26
C GLU A 103 9.24 -12.89 6.79
N SER A 104 8.00 -13.32 6.55
CA SER A 104 6.80 -12.61 6.97
C SER A 104 5.66 -13.56 7.35
N THR A 105 4.64 -13.00 7.99
CA THR A 105 3.43 -13.70 8.35
C THR A 105 2.24 -12.77 8.13
N LEU A 106 1.21 -13.24 7.42
CA LEU A 106 -0.05 -12.54 7.28
C LEU A 106 -1.05 -13.16 8.26
N ILE A 107 -1.64 -12.32 9.11
CA ILE A 107 -2.71 -12.71 10.03
C ILE A 107 -4.04 -12.21 9.49
N ILE A 108 -5.02 -13.10 9.38
CA ILE A 108 -6.39 -12.79 9.00
C ILE A 108 -7.24 -12.95 10.24
N GLY A 109 -7.83 -11.84 10.69
CA GLY A 109 -8.65 -11.79 11.91
C GLY A 109 -9.98 -12.52 11.76
N ILE A 110 -10.71 -12.58 12.86
CA ILE A 110 -12.04 -13.19 12.92
C ILE A 110 -13.01 -12.42 12.00
N GLY A 111 -13.77 -13.14 11.19
CA GLY A 111 -14.68 -12.56 10.21
C GLY A 111 -14.00 -12.05 8.93
N GLY A 112 -12.68 -12.05 8.87
CA GLY A 112 -11.93 -11.72 7.66
C GLY A 112 -12.07 -12.80 6.59
N ARG A 113 -12.00 -12.40 5.33
CA ARG A 113 -12.01 -13.30 4.16
C ARG A 113 -10.85 -12.99 3.26
N ALA A 114 -10.09 -14.02 2.90
CA ALA A 114 -8.95 -13.90 2.00
C ALA A 114 -9.25 -14.54 0.66
N ARG A 115 -8.76 -13.93 -0.41
CA ARG A 115 -8.71 -14.50 -1.75
C ARG A 115 -7.36 -14.26 -2.41
N VAL A 116 -6.96 -15.17 -3.27
CA VAL A 116 -5.71 -15.06 -4.04
C VAL A 116 -6.04 -14.66 -5.47
N ASP A 117 -5.47 -13.57 -5.94
CA ASP A 117 -5.66 -13.08 -7.31
C ASP A 117 -4.72 -13.78 -8.33
N GLU A 118 -4.88 -13.44 -9.63
CA GLU A 118 -4.07 -13.97 -10.72
C GLU A 118 -2.57 -13.65 -10.61
N LYS A 119 -2.23 -12.61 -9.84
CA LYS A 119 -0.85 -12.19 -9.58
C LYS A 119 -0.29 -12.76 -8.29
N LEU A 120 -1.04 -13.69 -7.67
CA LEU A 120 -0.71 -14.28 -6.37
C LEU A 120 -0.76 -13.29 -5.20
N ASN A 121 -1.39 -12.12 -5.32
CA ASN A 121 -1.65 -11.28 -4.16
C ASN A 121 -2.72 -11.93 -3.28
N VAL A 122 -2.52 -11.90 -1.97
CA VAL A 122 -3.56 -12.26 -1.00
C VAL A 122 -4.32 -10.99 -0.65
N ILE A 123 -5.55 -10.90 -1.11
CA ILE A 123 -6.45 -9.79 -0.84
C ILE A 123 -7.33 -10.18 0.33
N VAL A 124 -7.31 -9.38 1.39
CA VAL A 124 -8.08 -9.64 2.61
C VAL A 124 -9.18 -8.59 2.74
N GLU A 125 -10.42 -9.07 2.79
CA GLU A 125 -11.57 -8.28 3.19
C GLU A 125 -11.71 -8.38 4.70
N ILE A 126 -11.57 -7.23 5.37
CA ILE A 126 -11.67 -7.15 6.83
C ILE A 126 -13.15 -7.11 7.18
N GLY A 127 -13.62 -8.09 7.94
CA GLY A 127 -14.97 -8.06 8.49
C GLY A 127 -15.12 -6.85 9.42
N ASN A 128 -16.25 -6.15 9.34
CA ASN A 128 -16.58 -5.12 10.32
C ASN A 128 -16.82 -5.85 11.65
N GLY A 129 -15.78 -5.93 12.48
CA GLY A 129 -15.93 -6.34 13.87
C GLY A 129 -16.88 -5.36 14.57
N LYS A 130 -18.03 -5.86 15.01
CA LYS A 130 -18.85 -5.19 16.02
C LYS A 130 -18.35 -5.60 17.38
#